data_13a8cb341ea96371fcf048acdb296a53
#
_entry.id   13a8cb341ea96371fcf048acdb296a53
#
_cell.length_a   1.000
_cell.length_b   1.000
_cell.length_c   1.000
_cell.angle_alpha   90.00
_cell.angle_beta   90.00
_cell.angle_gamma   90.00
#
_symmetry.space_group_name_H-M   'P 1'
#
loop_
_entity.id
_entity.type
_entity.pdbx_description
1 polymer ?
#
loop_
_entity_poly.entity_id
_entity_poly.type
_entity_poly.pdbx_seq_one_letter_code
_entity_poly.pdbx_strand_id
1 'polypeptide(L)'
;MEVLNEIMQALWQHDFSKLANPDVVWIIYGILFVTLVLENGLLPAAFLPGDTLLILSGALIAKGVMSFIPTVFILTTAASIGCWLGYLQGLWLGDTKRVKNWLAQLPIQYRQRANELFFKHGLAALLIGRFLAFVRTLLPTLAGISGLNSKRFQVFNWLSGLLWVVIVVGFGYLLNQIPFIKNHQDLVMNILIILPIVLLLSGLSASLLMYWRHKKISAAKRK
;
A
#
# COMPACT_ATOMS: atom_id res chain seq x y z
N MET A 1 0.70 7.93 -23.41
CA MET A 1 -0.77 7.69 -23.36
C MET A 1 -1.13 6.37 -24.06
N GLU A 2 -0.49 6.03 -25.19
CA GLU A 2 -0.74 4.79 -25.93
C GLU A 2 -0.44 3.53 -25.09
N VAL A 3 0.70 3.47 -24.43
CA VAL A 3 1.10 2.31 -23.59
C VAL A 3 0.13 2.07 -22.42
N LEU A 4 -0.40 3.13 -21.82
CA LEU A 4 -1.39 2.98 -20.74
C LEU A 4 -2.70 2.38 -21.26
N ASN A 5 -3.10 2.80 -22.47
CA ASN A 5 -4.27 2.24 -23.15
C ASN A 5 -4.03 0.77 -23.54
N GLU A 6 -2.82 0.43 -24.01
CA GLU A 6 -2.46 -0.98 -24.31
C GLU A 6 -2.51 -1.85 -23.06
N ILE A 7 -1.95 -1.38 -21.92
CA ILE A 7 -2.02 -2.10 -20.65
C ILE A 7 -3.47 -2.30 -20.23
N MET A 8 -4.28 -1.25 -20.28
CA MET A 8 -5.70 -1.31 -19.91
C MET A 8 -6.47 -2.28 -20.82
N GLN A 9 -6.26 -2.22 -22.12
CA GLN A 9 -6.89 -3.14 -23.08
C GLN A 9 -6.42 -4.58 -22.89
N ALA A 10 -5.12 -4.81 -22.71
CA ALA A 10 -4.57 -6.13 -22.49
C ALA A 10 -5.07 -6.76 -21.18
N LEU A 11 -5.19 -5.96 -20.11
CA LEU A 11 -5.80 -6.40 -18.86
C LEU A 11 -7.29 -6.73 -19.02
N TRP A 12 -8.03 -5.90 -19.77
CA TRP A 12 -9.45 -6.09 -19.99
C TRP A 12 -9.78 -7.27 -20.91
N GLN A 13 -8.91 -7.51 -21.92
CA GLN A 13 -9.03 -8.62 -22.86
C GLN A 13 -8.40 -9.91 -22.35
N HIS A 14 -7.78 -9.90 -21.15
CA HIS A 14 -7.00 -11.00 -20.58
C HIS A 14 -5.89 -11.50 -21.53
N ASP A 15 -5.34 -10.61 -22.38
CA ASP A 15 -4.25 -10.92 -23.29
C ASP A 15 -2.90 -10.80 -22.58
N PHE A 16 -2.56 -11.84 -21.82
CA PHE A 16 -1.34 -11.89 -21.03
C PHE A 16 -0.06 -11.91 -21.91
N SER A 17 -0.19 -12.25 -23.19
CA SER A 17 0.95 -12.25 -24.13
C SER A 17 1.43 -10.82 -24.39
N LYS A 18 0.53 -9.86 -24.52
CA LYS A 18 0.87 -8.42 -24.65
C LYS A 18 1.46 -7.85 -23.36
N LEU A 19 0.95 -8.29 -22.21
CA LEU A 19 1.48 -7.87 -20.91
C LEU A 19 2.87 -8.45 -20.62
N ALA A 20 3.24 -9.58 -21.22
CA ALA A 20 4.56 -10.17 -21.06
C ALA A 20 5.66 -9.47 -21.88
N ASN A 21 5.33 -8.43 -22.65
CA ASN A 21 6.33 -7.59 -23.32
C ASN A 21 7.22 -6.92 -22.24
N PRO A 22 8.56 -7.01 -22.33
CA PRO A 22 9.47 -6.44 -21.33
C PRO A 22 9.21 -4.98 -21.02
N ASP A 23 8.93 -4.15 -22.02
CA ASP A 23 8.66 -2.73 -21.81
C ASP A 23 7.39 -2.48 -20.98
N VAL A 24 6.35 -3.26 -21.24
CA VAL A 24 5.08 -3.19 -20.49
C VAL A 24 5.29 -3.67 -19.05
N VAL A 25 6.04 -4.73 -18.83
CA VAL A 25 6.36 -5.25 -17.50
C VAL A 25 7.09 -4.22 -16.66
N TRP A 26 8.08 -3.50 -17.23
CA TRP A 26 8.78 -2.44 -16.49
C TRP A 26 7.87 -1.27 -16.10
N ILE A 27 6.91 -0.91 -16.96
CA ILE A 27 5.90 0.11 -16.64
C ILE A 27 5.00 -0.35 -15.51
N ILE A 28 4.56 -1.62 -15.55
CA ILE A 28 3.78 -2.21 -14.44
C ILE A 28 4.58 -2.16 -13.14
N TYR A 29 5.85 -2.54 -13.14
CA TYR A 29 6.72 -2.41 -11.96
C TYR A 29 6.80 -0.97 -11.47
N GLY A 30 6.93 0.01 -12.37
CA GLY A 30 6.96 1.43 -12.03
C GLY A 30 5.68 1.90 -11.34
N ILE A 31 4.53 1.54 -11.89
CA ILE A 31 3.21 1.87 -11.31
C ILE A 31 3.06 1.24 -9.92
N LEU A 32 3.37 -0.04 -9.79
CA LEU A 32 3.31 -0.76 -8.52
C LEU A 32 4.25 -0.15 -7.49
N PHE A 33 5.48 0.17 -7.90
CA PHE A 33 6.49 0.79 -7.05
C PHE A 33 6.01 2.13 -6.49
N VAL A 34 5.58 3.04 -7.37
CA VAL A 34 5.09 4.37 -6.96
C VAL A 34 3.87 4.25 -6.05
N THR A 35 2.91 3.40 -6.42
CA THR A 35 1.70 3.20 -5.61
C THR A 35 2.04 2.71 -4.20
N LEU A 36 2.92 1.72 -4.08
CA LEU A 36 3.33 1.18 -2.78
C LEU A 36 4.15 2.17 -1.94
N VAL A 37 5.03 2.96 -2.58
CA VAL A 37 5.76 4.03 -1.88
C VAL A 37 4.80 5.06 -1.30
N LEU A 38 3.82 5.50 -2.10
CA LEU A 38 2.84 6.49 -1.68
C LEU A 38 1.94 5.96 -0.55
N GLU A 39 1.43 4.73 -0.70
CA GLU A 39 0.56 4.11 0.29
C GLU A 39 1.24 3.90 1.64
N ASN A 40 2.47 3.39 1.64
CA ASN A 40 3.22 3.13 2.87
C ASN A 40 3.86 4.38 3.46
N GLY A 41 4.13 5.41 2.64
CA GLY A 41 4.87 6.60 3.04
C GLY A 41 4.00 7.79 3.41
N LEU A 42 2.81 7.92 2.81
CA LEU A 42 1.95 9.07 3.01
C LEU A 42 0.68 8.67 3.75
N LEU A 43 0.49 9.24 4.92
CA LEU A 43 -0.70 9.00 5.74
C LEU A 43 -2.04 9.28 5.01
N PRO A 44 -2.18 10.34 4.18
CA PRO A 44 -3.38 10.54 3.38
C PRO A 44 -3.57 9.51 2.27
N ALA A 45 -2.52 8.80 1.88
CA ALA A 45 -2.54 7.79 0.81
C ALA A 45 -2.78 6.35 1.33
N ALA A 46 -3.05 6.17 2.63
CA ALA A 46 -3.37 4.88 3.23
C ALA A 46 -4.62 4.19 2.65
N PHE A 47 -5.37 4.88 1.80
CA PHE A 47 -6.52 4.33 1.08
C PHE A 47 -6.16 3.71 -0.28
N LEU A 48 -4.89 3.80 -0.71
CA LEU A 48 -4.47 3.15 -1.95
C LEU A 48 -4.55 1.63 -1.78
N PRO A 49 -4.94 0.92 -2.85
CA PRO A 49 -5.19 -0.52 -2.78
C PRO A 49 -3.92 -1.37 -2.98
N GLY A 50 -2.85 -1.12 -2.22
CA GLY A 50 -1.57 -1.82 -2.38
C GLY A 50 -1.64 -3.31 -2.11
N ASP A 51 -2.42 -3.74 -1.11
CA ASP A 51 -2.60 -5.16 -0.82
C ASP A 51 -3.21 -5.92 -2.01
N THR A 52 -4.22 -5.32 -2.66
CA THR A 52 -4.84 -5.91 -3.85
C THR A 52 -3.91 -5.92 -5.06
N LEU A 53 -3.06 -4.90 -5.20
CA LEU A 53 -2.02 -4.86 -6.23
C LEU A 53 -0.93 -5.91 -6.01
N LEU A 54 -0.57 -6.21 -4.76
CA LEU A 54 0.34 -7.30 -4.43
C LEU A 54 -0.28 -8.67 -4.77
N ILE A 55 -1.56 -8.89 -4.47
CA ILE A 55 -2.27 -10.11 -4.85
C ILE A 55 -2.33 -10.24 -6.38
N LEU A 56 -2.64 -9.14 -7.08
CA LEU A 56 -2.64 -9.11 -8.55
C LEU A 56 -1.25 -9.44 -9.11
N SER A 57 -0.18 -8.90 -8.52
CA SER A 57 1.19 -9.22 -8.92
C SER A 57 1.48 -10.72 -8.79
N GLY A 58 1.01 -11.35 -7.71
CA GLY A 58 1.09 -12.81 -7.53
C GLY A 58 0.35 -13.58 -8.61
N ALA A 59 -0.84 -13.12 -9.00
CA ALA A 59 -1.61 -13.71 -10.09
C ALA A 59 -0.90 -13.56 -11.45
N LEU A 60 -0.29 -12.39 -11.73
CA LEU A 60 0.48 -12.13 -12.94
C LEU A 60 1.75 -13.00 -13.01
N ILE A 61 2.39 -13.28 -11.87
CA ILE A 61 3.51 -14.22 -11.78
C ILE A 61 3.02 -15.63 -12.14
N ALA A 62 1.88 -16.07 -11.62
CA ALA A 62 1.32 -17.38 -11.94
C ALA A 62 0.94 -17.52 -13.42
N LYS A 63 0.66 -16.41 -14.12
CA LYS A 63 0.41 -16.36 -15.57
C LYS A 63 1.68 -16.22 -16.40
N GLY A 64 2.87 -16.14 -15.78
CA GLY A 64 4.14 -16.01 -16.49
C GLY A 64 4.44 -14.60 -17.02
N VAL A 65 3.62 -13.59 -16.68
CA VAL A 65 3.83 -12.18 -17.09
C VAL A 65 4.99 -11.56 -16.31
N MET A 66 5.10 -11.86 -15.02
CA MET A 66 6.11 -11.30 -14.14
C MET A 66 6.96 -12.41 -13.51
N SER A 67 8.23 -12.10 -13.19
CA SER A 67 9.13 -13.01 -12.48
C SER A 67 9.07 -12.80 -10.98
N PHE A 68 9.05 -13.89 -10.19
CA PHE A 68 8.86 -13.82 -8.73
C PHE A 68 9.95 -13.00 -8.03
N ILE A 69 11.24 -13.29 -8.31
CA ILE A 69 12.38 -12.66 -7.64
C ILE A 69 12.42 -11.14 -7.88
N PRO A 70 12.38 -10.63 -9.13
CA PRO A 70 12.34 -9.19 -9.38
C PRO A 70 11.12 -8.53 -8.74
N THR A 71 9.94 -9.15 -8.81
CA THR A 71 8.72 -8.62 -8.22
C THR A 71 8.88 -8.44 -6.71
N VAL A 72 9.30 -9.49 -6.00
CA VAL A 72 9.51 -9.42 -4.55
C VAL A 72 10.55 -8.36 -4.19
N PHE A 73 11.65 -8.29 -4.92
CA PHE A 73 12.70 -7.30 -4.67
C PHE A 73 12.21 -5.85 -4.84
N ILE A 74 11.56 -5.56 -5.98
CA ILE A 74 11.07 -4.22 -6.31
C ILE A 74 9.99 -3.78 -5.31
N LEU A 75 9.02 -4.65 -5.01
CA LEU A 75 7.90 -4.32 -4.13
C LEU A 75 8.35 -4.22 -2.66
N THR A 76 9.30 -5.05 -2.22
CA THR A 76 9.91 -4.91 -0.88
C THR A 76 10.65 -3.58 -0.75
N THR A 77 11.41 -3.21 -1.78
CA THR A 77 12.11 -1.93 -1.82
C THR A 77 11.14 -0.76 -1.76
N ALA A 78 10.07 -0.80 -2.56
CA ALA A 78 9.02 0.22 -2.55
C ALA A 78 8.35 0.36 -1.18
N ALA A 79 7.93 -0.76 -0.59
CA ALA A 79 7.29 -0.78 0.72
C ALA A 79 8.21 -0.28 1.83
N SER A 80 9.51 -0.62 1.75
CA SER A 80 10.51 -0.20 2.74
C SER A 80 10.87 1.28 2.62
N ILE A 81 10.97 1.80 1.39
CA ILE A 81 11.18 3.25 1.14
C ILE A 81 9.96 4.03 1.64
N GLY A 82 8.74 3.60 1.30
CA GLY A 82 7.53 4.24 1.78
C GLY A 82 7.47 4.30 3.31
N CYS A 83 7.69 3.18 3.96
CA CYS A 83 7.73 3.09 5.42
C CYS A 83 8.82 4.00 6.03
N TRP A 84 9.98 4.10 5.39
CA TRP A 84 11.05 5.01 5.81
C TRP A 84 10.64 6.47 5.67
N LEU A 85 9.96 6.85 4.60
CA LEU A 85 9.41 8.20 4.44
C LEU A 85 8.43 8.54 5.56
N GLY A 86 7.57 7.60 5.96
CA GLY A 86 6.68 7.76 7.12
C GLY A 86 7.46 7.99 8.42
N TYR A 87 8.54 7.24 8.64
CA TYR A 87 9.44 7.43 9.79
C TYR A 87 10.10 8.82 9.78
N LEU A 88 10.64 9.26 8.63
CA LEU A 88 11.24 10.59 8.49
C LEU A 88 10.22 11.70 8.73
N GLN A 89 9.00 11.56 8.25
CA GLN A 89 7.92 12.50 8.54
C GLN A 89 7.66 12.59 10.05
N GLY A 90 7.67 11.45 10.74
CA GLY A 90 7.55 11.42 12.20
C GLY A 90 8.71 12.12 12.90
N LEU A 91 9.93 11.88 12.45
CA LEU A 91 11.15 12.44 13.04
C LEU A 91 11.25 13.96 12.85
N TRP A 92 10.93 14.46 11.65
CA TRP A 92 11.13 15.88 11.31
C TRP A 92 9.90 16.73 11.54
N LEU A 93 8.71 16.17 11.34
CA LEU A 93 7.45 16.90 11.38
C LEU A 93 6.57 16.54 12.58
N GLY A 94 6.97 15.55 13.39
CA GLY A 94 6.16 15.05 14.51
C GLY A 94 5.77 16.12 15.53
N ASP A 95 6.63 17.11 15.73
CA ASP A 95 6.38 18.23 16.62
C ASP A 95 5.59 19.38 15.99
N THR A 96 5.39 19.37 14.68
CA THR A 96 4.64 20.43 14.01
C THR A 96 3.15 20.37 14.33
N LYS A 97 2.52 21.56 14.48
CA LYS A 97 1.06 21.68 14.72
C LYS A 97 0.23 20.93 13.67
N ARG A 98 0.71 20.84 12.40
CA ARG A 98 0.01 20.17 11.30
C ARG A 98 -0.08 18.65 11.53
N VAL A 99 1.03 18.02 11.88
CA VAL A 99 1.07 16.55 12.13
C VAL A 99 0.31 16.21 13.40
N LYS A 100 0.46 17.01 14.48
CA LYS A 100 -0.32 16.86 15.72
C LYS A 100 -1.82 16.96 15.47
N ASN A 101 -2.26 17.96 14.71
CA ASN A 101 -3.68 18.13 14.36
C ASN A 101 -4.19 16.99 13.47
N TRP A 102 -3.37 16.51 12.53
CA TRP A 102 -3.74 15.40 11.68
C TRP A 102 -3.85 14.08 12.47
N LEU A 103 -2.87 13.78 13.33
CA LEU A 103 -2.95 12.64 14.25
C LEU A 103 -4.16 12.73 15.19
N ALA A 104 -4.55 13.94 15.60
CA ALA A 104 -5.73 14.16 16.44
C ALA A 104 -7.05 13.88 15.70
N GLN A 105 -7.08 13.99 14.36
CA GLN A 105 -8.27 13.71 13.54
C GLN A 105 -8.48 12.22 13.27
N LEU A 106 -7.45 11.40 13.50
CA LEU A 106 -7.59 9.95 13.36
C LEU A 106 -8.50 9.37 14.43
N PRO A 107 -9.35 8.39 14.08
CA PRO A 107 -10.17 7.69 15.06
C PRO A 107 -9.31 7.14 16.20
N ILE A 108 -9.74 7.39 17.44
CA ILE A 108 -9.01 7.04 18.66
C ILE A 108 -8.61 5.56 18.67
N GLN A 109 -9.46 4.69 18.15
CA GLN A 109 -9.22 3.24 18.11
C GLN A 109 -7.95 2.86 17.32
N TYR A 110 -7.64 3.53 16.20
CA TYR A 110 -6.44 3.24 15.41
C TYR A 110 -5.17 3.74 16.09
N ARG A 111 -5.25 4.89 16.73
CA ARG A 111 -4.14 5.44 17.54
C ARG A 111 -3.83 4.56 18.73
N GLN A 112 -4.86 4.10 19.43
CA GLN A 112 -4.71 3.21 20.59
C GLN A 112 -4.08 1.88 20.18
N ARG A 113 -4.59 1.23 19.11
CA ARG A 113 -4.01 -0.02 18.60
C ARG A 113 -2.56 0.13 18.17
N ALA A 114 -2.22 1.22 17.49
CA ALA A 114 -0.83 1.48 17.10
C ALA A 114 0.07 1.68 18.31
N ASN A 115 -0.37 2.46 19.29
CA ASN A 115 0.37 2.68 20.52
C ASN A 115 0.50 1.38 21.35
N GLU A 116 -0.56 0.63 21.54
CA GLU A 116 -0.53 -0.64 22.27
C GLU A 116 0.44 -1.63 21.64
N LEU A 117 0.39 -1.80 20.32
CA LEU A 117 1.32 -2.66 19.59
C LEU A 117 2.76 -2.18 19.77
N PHE A 118 2.98 -0.87 19.68
CA PHE A 118 4.30 -0.30 19.80
C PHE A 118 4.87 -0.42 21.23
N PHE A 119 4.07 -0.10 22.25
CA PHE A 119 4.49 -0.22 23.66
C PHE A 119 4.67 -1.68 24.10
N LYS A 120 3.83 -2.59 23.60
CA LYS A 120 3.89 -4.01 23.98
C LYS A 120 5.00 -4.78 23.26
N HIS A 121 5.24 -4.48 21.98
CA HIS A 121 6.13 -5.28 21.12
C HIS A 121 7.35 -4.49 20.60
N GLY A 122 7.46 -3.19 20.90
CA GLY A 122 8.54 -2.35 20.44
C GLY A 122 8.67 -2.36 18.90
N LEU A 123 9.89 -2.57 18.40
CA LEU A 123 10.13 -2.62 16.95
C LEU A 123 9.52 -3.85 16.27
N ALA A 124 9.24 -4.93 16.98
CA ALA A 124 8.53 -6.09 16.45
C ALA A 124 7.07 -5.76 16.08
N ALA A 125 6.52 -4.65 16.62
CA ALA A 125 5.23 -4.13 16.20
C ALA A 125 5.18 -3.78 14.70
N LEU A 126 6.32 -3.43 14.09
CA LEU A 126 6.40 -3.19 12.65
C LEU A 126 6.10 -4.45 11.83
N LEU A 127 6.50 -5.62 12.33
CA LEU A 127 6.19 -6.90 11.70
C LEU A 127 4.68 -7.18 11.71
N ILE A 128 4.06 -7.08 12.88
CA ILE A 128 2.63 -7.34 13.07
C ILE A 128 1.78 -6.25 12.42
N GLY A 129 2.20 -5.00 12.59
CA GLY A 129 1.46 -3.83 12.12
C GLY A 129 1.31 -3.76 10.61
N ARG A 130 2.22 -4.38 9.83
CA ARG A 130 2.11 -4.41 8.36
C ARG A 130 0.87 -5.15 7.87
N PHE A 131 0.36 -6.10 8.64
CA PHE A 131 -0.87 -6.83 8.32
C PHE A 131 -2.15 -6.08 8.71
N LEU A 132 -2.00 -4.92 9.38
CA LEU A 132 -3.12 -4.07 9.79
C LEU A 132 -3.06 -2.76 8.99
N ALA A 133 -3.94 -2.61 8.00
CA ALA A 133 -3.89 -1.55 6.99
C ALA A 133 -3.60 -0.14 7.53
N PHE A 134 -4.37 0.36 8.50
CA PHE A 134 -4.12 1.69 9.09
C PHE A 134 -2.93 1.73 10.05
N VAL A 135 -2.65 0.63 10.74
CA VAL A 135 -1.58 0.56 11.74
C VAL A 135 -0.23 0.64 11.06
N ARG A 136 -0.06 -0.01 9.89
CA ARG A 136 1.21 -0.03 9.15
C ARG A 136 1.70 1.35 8.71
N THR A 137 0.78 2.29 8.41
CA THR A 137 1.16 3.66 8.03
C THR A 137 1.43 4.55 9.25
N LEU A 138 0.79 4.25 10.39
CA LEU A 138 0.96 5.00 11.64
C LEU A 138 2.23 4.62 12.40
N LEU A 139 2.57 3.32 12.44
CA LEU A 139 3.71 2.84 13.23
C LEU A 139 5.05 3.47 12.85
N PRO A 140 5.41 3.65 11.56
CA PRO A 140 6.63 4.33 11.18
C PRO A 140 6.68 5.78 11.68
N THR A 141 5.57 6.50 11.54
CA THR A 141 5.46 7.88 11.99
C THR A 141 5.59 7.99 13.52
N LEU A 142 4.94 7.09 14.26
CA LEU A 142 5.07 7.01 15.72
C LEU A 142 6.49 6.64 16.15
N ALA A 143 7.15 5.73 15.42
CA ALA A 143 8.55 5.38 15.64
C ALA A 143 9.47 6.59 15.45
N GLY A 144 9.21 7.41 14.42
CA GLY A 144 9.92 8.66 14.17
C GLY A 144 9.71 9.69 15.29
N ILE A 145 8.44 9.93 15.69
CA ILE A 145 8.10 10.85 16.79
C ILE A 145 8.76 10.42 18.11
N SER A 146 8.85 9.12 18.36
CA SER A 146 9.48 8.56 19.56
C SER A 146 11.01 8.61 19.54
N GLY A 147 11.62 9.11 18.47
CA GLY A 147 13.08 9.22 18.33
C GLY A 147 13.81 7.88 18.31
N LEU A 148 13.17 6.82 17.82
CA LEU A 148 13.79 5.51 17.72
C LEU A 148 14.99 5.52 16.80
N ASN A 149 16.00 4.72 17.15
CA ASN A 149 17.23 4.60 16.35
C ASN A 149 16.94 4.13 14.91
N SER A 150 17.34 4.97 13.94
CA SER A 150 17.09 4.74 12.52
C SER A 150 17.64 3.39 12.02
N LYS A 151 18.82 2.96 12.45
CA LYS A 151 19.43 1.69 12.03
C LYS A 151 18.58 0.49 12.47
N ARG A 152 18.15 0.48 13.74
CA ARG A 152 17.26 -0.58 14.26
C ARG A 152 15.91 -0.56 13.54
N PHE A 153 15.33 0.63 13.33
CA PHE A 153 14.11 0.79 12.56
C PHE A 153 14.25 0.18 11.16
N GLN A 154 15.31 0.47 10.43
CA GLN A 154 15.54 -0.03 9.08
C GLN A 154 15.61 -1.56 9.00
N VAL A 155 16.30 -2.22 9.93
CA VAL A 155 16.38 -3.68 9.95
C VAL A 155 14.96 -4.29 10.04
N PHE A 156 14.15 -3.82 10.99
CA PHE A 156 12.78 -4.33 11.14
C PHE A 156 11.87 -3.93 9.98
N ASN A 157 12.08 -2.73 9.40
CA ASN A 157 11.35 -2.25 8.23
C ASN A 157 11.58 -3.18 7.02
N TRP A 158 12.83 -3.47 6.68
CA TRP A 158 13.16 -4.34 5.55
C TRP A 158 12.68 -5.77 5.78
N LEU A 159 12.91 -6.32 6.97
CA LEU A 159 12.47 -7.67 7.31
C LEU A 159 10.94 -7.81 7.25
N SER A 160 10.23 -6.85 7.84
CA SER A 160 8.76 -6.84 7.79
C SER A 160 8.23 -6.61 6.38
N GLY A 161 8.90 -5.77 5.59
CA GLY A 161 8.57 -5.51 4.19
C GLY A 161 8.67 -6.76 3.34
N LEU A 162 9.81 -7.43 3.44
CA LEU A 162 10.05 -8.69 2.72
C LEU A 162 9.01 -9.75 3.09
N LEU A 163 8.80 -9.97 4.40
CA LEU A 163 7.85 -10.96 4.88
C LEU A 163 6.43 -10.69 4.37
N TRP A 164 5.97 -9.45 4.48
CA TRP A 164 4.65 -9.04 4.03
C TRP A 164 4.49 -9.21 2.51
N VAL A 165 5.45 -8.74 1.71
CA VAL A 165 5.40 -8.87 0.24
C VAL A 165 5.39 -10.35 -0.17
N VAL A 166 6.30 -11.16 0.41
CA VAL A 166 6.37 -12.60 0.08
C VAL A 166 5.06 -13.31 0.42
N ILE A 167 4.46 -13.03 1.58
CA ILE A 167 3.19 -13.65 1.98
C ILE A 167 2.06 -13.23 1.06
N VAL A 168 1.91 -11.94 0.78
CA VAL A 168 0.76 -11.43 0.00
C VAL A 168 0.89 -11.78 -1.48
N VAL A 169 2.08 -11.64 -2.08
CA VAL A 169 2.37 -12.05 -3.46
C VAL A 169 2.26 -13.57 -3.60
N GLY A 170 2.83 -14.31 -2.63
CA GLY A 170 2.73 -15.77 -2.58
C GLY A 170 1.27 -16.24 -2.47
N PHE A 171 0.46 -15.57 -1.67
CA PHE A 171 -0.97 -15.85 -1.58
C PHE A 171 -1.66 -15.62 -2.93
N GLY A 172 -1.39 -14.50 -3.62
CA GLY A 172 -1.92 -14.22 -4.95
C GLY A 172 -1.50 -15.27 -5.99
N TYR A 173 -0.25 -15.75 -5.92
CA TYR A 173 0.23 -16.84 -6.76
C TYR A 173 -0.50 -18.15 -6.48
N LEU A 174 -0.64 -18.54 -5.21
CA LEU A 174 -1.30 -19.78 -4.79
C LEU A 174 -2.79 -19.77 -5.11
N LEU A 175 -3.48 -18.64 -4.96
CA LEU A 175 -4.89 -18.51 -5.36
C LEU A 175 -5.10 -18.96 -6.80
N ASN A 176 -4.20 -18.59 -7.70
CA ASN A 176 -4.30 -18.94 -9.12
C ASN A 176 -4.03 -20.44 -9.40
N GLN A 177 -3.53 -21.20 -8.42
CA GLN A 177 -3.32 -22.65 -8.56
C GLN A 177 -4.54 -23.46 -8.12
N ILE A 178 -5.49 -22.86 -7.40
CA ILE A 178 -6.69 -23.55 -6.89
C ILE A 178 -7.60 -23.92 -8.09
N PRO A 179 -8.02 -25.21 -8.23
CA PRO A 179 -8.84 -25.66 -9.36
C PRO A 179 -10.15 -24.90 -9.52
N PHE A 180 -10.80 -24.54 -8.42
CA PHE A 180 -12.03 -23.73 -8.44
C PHE A 180 -11.80 -22.35 -9.08
N ILE A 181 -10.67 -21.71 -8.76
CA ILE A 181 -10.30 -20.40 -9.33
C ILE A 181 -9.89 -20.53 -10.78
N LYS A 182 -9.23 -21.63 -11.16
CA LYS A 182 -8.90 -21.93 -12.56
C LYS A 182 -10.16 -22.04 -13.43
N ASN A 183 -11.23 -22.59 -12.91
CA ASN A 183 -12.50 -22.71 -13.65
C ASN A 183 -13.26 -21.36 -13.77
N HIS A 184 -12.92 -20.37 -12.94
CA HIS A 184 -13.53 -19.04 -12.92
C HIS A 184 -12.49 -17.92 -13.11
N GLN A 185 -11.45 -18.18 -13.92
CA GLN A 185 -10.29 -17.27 -14.06
C GLN A 185 -10.70 -15.86 -14.45
N ASP A 186 -11.61 -15.72 -15.42
CA ASP A 186 -12.05 -14.41 -15.92
C ASP A 186 -12.73 -13.60 -14.82
N LEU A 187 -13.58 -14.23 -14.00
CA LEU A 187 -14.25 -13.57 -12.89
C LEU A 187 -13.26 -13.12 -11.82
N VAL A 188 -12.30 -13.99 -11.45
CA VAL A 188 -11.30 -13.67 -10.42
C VAL A 188 -10.36 -12.57 -10.91
N MET A 189 -9.91 -12.63 -12.17
CA MET A 189 -9.05 -11.59 -12.73
C MET A 189 -9.79 -10.26 -12.85
N ASN A 190 -11.05 -10.26 -13.28
CA ASN A 190 -11.88 -9.05 -13.31
C ASN A 190 -12.00 -8.42 -11.91
N ILE A 191 -12.26 -9.23 -10.88
CA ILE A 191 -12.32 -8.74 -9.50
C ILE A 191 -10.96 -8.14 -9.08
N LEU A 192 -9.84 -8.83 -9.34
CA LEU A 192 -8.50 -8.37 -8.97
C LEU A 192 -8.11 -7.07 -9.69
N ILE A 193 -8.60 -6.83 -10.89
CA ILE A 193 -8.35 -5.60 -11.66
C ILE A 193 -9.30 -4.48 -11.22
N ILE A 194 -10.61 -4.78 -11.08
CA ILE A 194 -11.63 -3.78 -10.77
C ILE A 194 -11.54 -3.33 -9.31
N LEU A 195 -11.26 -4.24 -8.38
CA LEU A 195 -11.24 -3.95 -6.95
C LEU A 195 -10.25 -2.83 -6.58
N PRO A 196 -8.99 -2.81 -7.04
CA PRO A 196 -8.09 -1.69 -6.79
C PRO A 196 -8.61 -0.35 -7.33
N ILE A 197 -9.21 -0.36 -8.51
CA ILE A 197 -9.77 0.85 -9.13
C ILE A 197 -10.93 1.40 -8.31
N VAL A 198 -11.85 0.53 -7.90
CA VAL A 198 -13.01 0.91 -7.07
C VAL A 198 -12.56 1.43 -5.71
N LEU A 199 -11.59 0.77 -5.06
CA LEU A 199 -11.03 1.22 -3.79
C LEU A 199 -10.34 2.59 -3.91
N LEU A 200 -9.58 2.80 -4.98
CA LEU A 200 -8.91 4.07 -5.25
C LEU A 200 -9.94 5.19 -5.47
N LEU A 201 -10.96 4.97 -6.30
CA LEU A 201 -12.00 5.95 -6.57
C LEU A 201 -12.83 6.26 -5.31
N SER A 202 -13.16 5.25 -4.51
CA SER A 202 -13.90 5.43 -3.25
C SER A 202 -13.05 6.20 -2.22
N GLY A 203 -11.76 5.92 -2.11
CA GLY A 203 -10.84 6.65 -1.24
C GLY A 203 -10.68 8.12 -1.64
N LEU A 204 -10.52 8.39 -2.94
CA LEU A 204 -10.45 9.75 -3.47
C LEU A 204 -11.75 10.52 -3.25
N SER A 205 -12.91 9.89 -3.52
CA SER A 205 -14.21 10.52 -3.31
C SER A 205 -14.48 10.83 -1.84
N ALA A 206 -14.15 9.91 -0.93
CA ALA A 206 -14.24 10.14 0.52
C ALA A 206 -13.34 11.29 0.99
N SER A 207 -12.11 11.36 0.49
CA SER A 207 -11.15 12.42 0.79
C SER A 207 -11.66 13.80 0.31
N LEU A 208 -12.19 13.88 -0.91
CA LEU A 208 -12.79 15.08 -1.47
C LEU A 208 -14.01 15.54 -0.66
N LEU A 209 -14.90 14.61 -0.29
CA LEU A 209 -16.08 14.92 0.53
C LEU A 209 -15.69 15.44 1.92
N MET A 210 -14.68 14.86 2.56
CA MET A 210 -14.14 15.35 3.83
C MET A 210 -13.56 16.76 3.70
N TYR A 211 -12.78 17.01 2.64
CA TYR A 211 -12.22 18.33 2.36
C TYR A 211 -13.32 19.40 2.20
N TRP A 212 -14.38 19.09 1.46
CA TRP A 212 -15.50 20.01 1.23
C TRP A 212 -16.32 20.25 2.50
N ARG A 213 -16.53 19.23 3.33
CA ARG A 213 -17.20 19.38 4.64
C ARG A 213 -16.38 20.28 5.58
N HIS A 214 -15.06 20.09 5.66
CA HIS A 214 -14.19 20.94 6.47
C HIS A 214 -14.21 22.40 6.01
N LYS A 215 -14.21 22.65 4.69
CA LYS A 215 -14.29 24.00 4.14
C LYS A 215 -15.61 24.68 4.49
N LYS A 216 -16.74 23.97 4.45
CA LYS A 216 -18.05 24.50 4.83
C LYS A 216 -18.12 24.83 6.34
N ILE A 217 -17.60 23.98 7.21
CA ILE A 217 -17.59 24.19 8.67
C ILE A 217 -16.69 25.37 9.04
N SER A 218 -15.54 25.51 8.40
CA SER A 218 -14.61 26.64 8.60
C SER A 218 -15.20 27.98 8.12
N ALA A 219 -16.00 27.98 7.05
CA ALA A 219 -16.69 29.15 6.55
C ALA A 219 -17.88 29.57 7.48
N ALA A 220 -18.57 28.60 8.08
CA ALA A 220 -19.65 28.85 9.03
C ALA A 220 -19.19 29.41 10.39
N LYS A 221 -17.95 29.08 10.80
CA LYS A 221 -17.34 29.60 12.05
C LYS A 221 -16.74 31.01 11.89
N ARG A 222 -16.66 31.55 10.67
CA ARG A 222 -16.15 32.90 10.38
C ARG A 222 -17.26 33.95 10.19
N LYS A 223 -18.51 33.52 10.21
CA LYS A 223 -19.70 34.39 10.32
C LYS A 223 -20.23 34.36 11.75
#